data_90d71fc4bfce1906d21b8db5966b648b
#
_entry.id   90d71fc4bfce1906d21b8db5966b648b
#
_cell.length_a   1.000
_cell.length_b   1.000
_cell.length_c   1.000
_cell.angle_alpha   90.00
_cell.angle_beta   90.00
_cell.angle_gamma   90.00
#
_symmetry.space_group_name_H-M   'P 1'
#
loop_
_entity.id
_entity.type
_entity.pdbx_description
1 polymer ?
#
loop_
_entity_poly.entity_id
_entity_poly.type
_entity_poly.pdbx_seq_one_letter_code
_entity_poly.pdbx_strand_id
1 'polypeptide(L)'
;MKLGKHMGKVIVFTALMATAAQAETVVKVTLIDKVGVADLSKSMGLGMGMKADMKMAKMGININPKAVPHGNVKFNVTNLASNLVHEVIVSRITDENQLLPYDQSRNKVDVEGIQILGSVAEIDPSKSASLTLELKPGKYLLYCNVAGHYMAGMWTVIEVQ
;
A
#
# COMPACT_ATOMS: atom_id res chain seq x y z
N MET A 1 -42.61 -25.16 -63.15
CA MET A 1 -42.25 -25.48 -61.75
C MET A 1 -41.26 -24.39 -61.32
N LYS A 2 -41.72 -23.38 -60.52
CA LYS A 2 -40.85 -22.24 -60.07
C LYS A 2 -40.38 -22.52 -58.68
N LEU A 3 -39.07 -22.68 -58.48
CA LEU A 3 -38.42 -22.76 -57.18
C LEU A 3 -38.26 -21.34 -56.60
N GLY A 4 -38.98 -21.08 -55.50
CA GLY A 4 -38.78 -19.85 -54.73
C GLY A 4 -37.55 -19.98 -53.81
N LYS A 5 -36.58 -19.09 -53.96
CA LYS A 5 -35.40 -18.94 -53.14
C LYS A 5 -35.74 -18.11 -51.88
N HIS A 6 -35.93 -18.76 -50.74
CA HIS A 6 -36.03 -18.04 -49.47
C HIS A 6 -34.63 -17.64 -48.98
N MET A 7 -34.34 -16.35 -49.05
CA MET A 7 -33.11 -15.76 -48.54
C MET A 7 -33.35 -15.35 -47.10
N GLY A 8 -32.91 -16.21 -46.16
CA GLY A 8 -32.98 -15.91 -44.72
C GLY A 8 -31.99 -14.79 -44.36
N LYS A 9 -32.49 -13.69 -43.79
CA LYS A 9 -31.67 -12.63 -43.23
C LYS A 9 -31.11 -13.11 -41.90
N VAL A 10 -29.79 -13.30 -41.80
CA VAL A 10 -29.06 -13.50 -40.53
C VAL A 10 -28.85 -12.13 -39.91
N ILE A 11 -29.50 -11.90 -38.77
CA ILE A 11 -29.26 -10.70 -37.95
C ILE A 11 -28.17 -11.06 -36.97
N VAL A 12 -26.96 -10.49 -37.20
CA VAL A 12 -25.85 -10.61 -36.24
C VAL A 12 -26.06 -9.58 -35.16
N PHE A 13 -26.37 -10.02 -33.96
CA PHE A 13 -26.37 -9.17 -32.74
C PHE A 13 -24.93 -9.03 -32.25
N THR A 14 -24.30 -7.92 -32.52
CA THR A 14 -23.05 -7.53 -31.85
C THR A 14 -23.35 -6.99 -30.47
N ALA A 15 -23.13 -7.80 -29.44
CA ALA A 15 -23.19 -7.35 -28.07
C ALA A 15 -21.98 -6.44 -27.77
N LEU A 16 -22.25 -5.15 -27.64
CA LEU A 16 -21.26 -4.17 -27.17
C LEU A 16 -21.03 -4.39 -25.67
N MET A 17 -19.93 -5.03 -25.30
CA MET A 17 -19.52 -5.14 -23.88
C MET A 17 -18.98 -3.78 -23.45
N ALA A 18 -19.78 -3.00 -22.74
CA ALA A 18 -19.33 -1.81 -22.06
C ALA A 18 -18.45 -2.25 -20.86
N THR A 19 -17.15 -2.05 -20.95
CA THR A 19 -16.26 -2.15 -19.78
C THR A 19 -16.57 -0.96 -18.87
N ALA A 20 -17.24 -1.21 -17.75
CA ALA A 20 -17.40 -0.19 -16.73
C ALA A 20 -16.02 0.18 -16.20
N ALA A 21 -15.59 1.42 -16.45
CA ALA A 21 -14.39 1.95 -15.81
C ALA A 21 -14.64 1.98 -14.30
N GLN A 22 -13.89 1.17 -13.55
CA GLN A 22 -14.00 1.14 -12.10
C GLN A 22 -13.45 2.45 -11.55
N ALA A 23 -14.24 3.16 -10.75
CA ALA A 23 -13.83 4.42 -10.14
C ALA A 23 -12.59 4.23 -9.26
N GLU A 24 -11.64 5.18 -9.34
CA GLU A 24 -10.45 5.18 -8.48
C GLU A 24 -10.87 5.37 -7.02
N THR A 25 -10.41 4.47 -6.15
CA THR A 25 -10.63 4.58 -4.70
C THR A 25 -9.46 5.34 -4.07
N VAL A 26 -9.75 6.40 -3.33
CA VAL A 26 -8.73 7.23 -2.68
C VAL A 26 -8.54 6.82 -1.23
N VAL A 27 -7.29 6.54 -0.85
CA VAL A 27 -6.84 6.31 0.53
C VAL A 27 -5.97 7.47 0.97
N LYS A 28 -6.38 8.17 2.02
CA LYS A 28 -5.54 9.18 2.67
C LYS A 28 -4.50 8.47 3.53
N VAL A 29 -3.24 8.78 3.31
CA VAL A 29 -2.09 8.26 4.09
C VAL A 29 -1.40 9.42 4.77
N THR A 30 -1.21 9.32 6.08
CA THR A 30 -0.56 10.35 6.89
C THR A 30 0.63 9.73 7.62
N LEU A 31 1.81 10.27 7.37
CA LEU A 31 3.06 9.86 8.01
C LEU A 31 3.30 10.79 9.19
N ILE A 32 3.53 10.21 10.37
CA ILE A 32 3.71 10.95 11.61
C ILE A 32 4.93 10.45 12.38
N ASP A 33 5.59 11.37 13.06
CA ASP A 33 6.51 11.08 14.16
C ASP A 33 5.97 11.67 15.46
N LYS A 34 6.26 11.03 16.57
CA LYS A 34 5.95 11.56 17.91
C LYS A 34 7.17 12.35 18.39
N VAL A 35 6.92 13.50 18.98
CA VAL A 35 7.97 14.39 19.53
C VAL A 35 8.88 13.62 20.50
N GLY A 36 10.16 13.82 20.41
CA GLY A 36 11.17 13.13 21.21
C GLY A 36 11.64 11.83 20.54
N VAL A 37 12.12 11.96 19.30
CA VAL A 37 12.62 10.85 18.50
C VAL A 37 13.61 10.00 19.29
N ALA A 38 13.27 8.73 19.43
CA ALA A 38 14.16 7.73 20.01
C ALA A 38 15.44 7.64 19.17
N ASP A 39 16.50 7.13 19.78
CA ASP A 39 17.70 6.75 19.07
C ASP A 39 17.37 5.66 18.03
N LEU A 40 17.16 6.10 16.79
CA LEU A 40 16.78 5.21 15.67
C LEU A 40 17.94 4.29 15.23
N SER A 41 19.12 4.47 15.78
CA SER A 41 20.23 3.52 15.58
C SER A 41 19.98 2.18 16.26
N LYS A 42 19.06 2.14 17.22
CA LYS A 42 18.67 0.94 17.95
C LYS A 42 17.30 0.46 17.51
N SER A 43 17.19 -0.83 17.19
CA SER A 43 15.91 -1.46 16.89
C SER A 43 14.97 -1.39 18.10
N MET A 44 13.77 -0.86 17.91
CA MET A 44 12.72 -0.86 18.94
C MET A 44 11.90 -2.15 18.96
N GLY A 45 12.13 -3.06 17.99
CA GLY A 45 11.40 -4.33 17.91
C GLY A 45 9.91 -4.20 17.62
N LEU A 46 9.48 -3.12 16.98
CA LEU A 46 8.07 -2.81 16.70
C LEU A 46 7.66 -3.14 15.25
N GLY A 47 8.46 -3.93 14.53
CA GLY A 47 8.11 -4.42 13.20
C GLY A 47 6.87 -5.31 13.20
N MET A 48 6.23 -5.44 12.04
CA MET A 48 5.07 -6.34 11.85
C MET A 48 5.41 -7.77 12.28
N GLY A 49 4.47 -8.45 12.94
CA GLY A 49 4.65 -9.81 13.47
C GLY A 49 5.44 -9.90 14.77
N MET A 50 6.03 -8.83 15.26
CA MET A 50 6.70 -8.78 16.56
C MET A 50 5.69 -8.61 17.70
N LYS A 51 5.94 -9.29 18.82
CA LYS A 51 5.07 -9.24 20.01
C LYS A 51 5.36 -8.01 20.89
N ALA A 52 5.52 -6.85 20.30
CA ALA A 52 5.81 -5.62 21.02
C ALA A 52 4.55 -4.75 21.18
N ASP A 53 4.53 -3.93 22.23
CA ASP A 53 3.42 -3.00 22.44
C ASP A 53 3.53 -1.79 21.50
N MET A 54 2.67 -1.75 20.48
CA MET A 54 2.61 -0.66 19.50
C MET A 54 2.30 0.71 20.11
N LYS A 55 1.86 0.78 21.39
CA LYS A 55 1.75 2.05 22.11
C LYS A 55 3.11 2.73 22.30
N MET A 56 4.18 1.95 22.28
CA MET A 56 5.56 2.43 22.34
C MET A 56 6.05 3.03 21.02
N ALA A 57 5.31 2.86 19.92
CA ALA A 57 5.71 3.35 18.59
C ALA A 57 5.95 4.85 18.63
N LYS A 58 7.10 5.25 18.08
CA LYS A 58 7.53 6.65 17.96
C LYS A 58 7.15 7.27 16.62
N MET A 59 6.79 6.43 15.66
CA MET A 59 6.39 6.79 14.31
C MET A 59 5.16 6.00 13.91
N GLY A 60 4.49 6.42 12.85
CA GLY A 60 3.34 5.68 12.36
C GLY A 60 2.89 6.11 10.98
N ILE A 61 2.17 5.20 10.35
CA ILE A 61 1.43 5.43 9.12
C ILE A 61 -0.06 5.29 9.45
N ASN A 62 -0.79 6.38 9.35
CA ASN A 62 -2.25 6.37 9.50
C ASN A 62 -2.89 6.33 8.11
N ILE A 63 -3.87 5.45 7.92
CA ILE A 63 -4.62 5.34 6.67
C ILE A 63 -6.11 5.48 6.91
N ASN A 64 -6.81 6.07 5.95
CA ASN A 64 -8.26 6.18 5.95
C ASN A 64 -8.79 6.18 4.51
N PRO A 65 -9.69 5.24 4.13
CA PRO A 65 -10.18 4.10 4.91
C PRO A 65 -9.12 2.98 5.10
N LYS A 66 -9.38 2.04 6.03
CA LYS A 66 -8.55 0.85 6.28
C LYS A 66 -8.92 -0.36 5.44
N ALA A 67 -10.09 -0.32 4.83
CA ALA A 67 -10.57 -1.34 3.87
C ALA A 67 -11.13 -0.65 2.65
N VAL A 68 -10.86 -1.18 1.47
CA VAL A 68 -11.25 -0.62 0.18
C VAL A 68 -11.65 -1.72 -0.80
N PRO A 69 -12.50 -1.43 -1.82
CA PRO A 69 -12.74 -2.37 -2.91
C PRO A 69 -11.46 -2.56 -3.74
N HIS A 70 -11.36 -3.73 -4.40
CA HIS A 70 -10.29 -3.99 -5.36
C HIS A 70 -10.39 -3.08 -6.59
N GLY A 71 -9.30 -2.94 -7.34
CA GLY A 71 -9.18 -2.10 -8.52
C GLY A 71 -8.14 -0.99 -8.33
N ASN A 72 -8.37 0.15 -8.97
CA ASN A 72 -7.45 1.28 -8.88
C ASN A 72 -7.56 1.97 -7.51
N VAL A 73 -6.50 1.87 -6.71
CA VAL A 73 -6.39 2.50 -5.39
C VAL A 73 -5.30 3.57 -5.44
N LYS A 74 -5.69 4.80 -5.15
CA LYS A 74 -4.78 5.95 -5.06
C LYS A 74 -4.47 6.25 -3.61
N PHE A 75 -3.21 6.15 -3.25
CA PHE A 75 -2.67 6.56 -1.97
C PHE A 75 -2.24 8.02 -2.04
N ASN A 76 -2.94 8.91 -1.36
CA ASN A 76 -2.53 10.31 -1.19
C ASN A 76 -1.74 10.42 0.11
N VAL A 77 -0.42 10.52 -0.01
CA VAL A 77 0.52 10.46 1.10
C VAL A 77 0.94 11.87 1.49
N THR A 78 0.81 12.20 2.78
CA THR A 78 1.29 13.46 3.35
C THR A 78 2.22 13.18 4.51
N ASN A 79 3.42 13.74 4.47
CA ASN A 79 4.36 13.71 5.58
C ASN A 79 4.08 14.87 6.53
N LEU A 80 3.54 14.57 7.72
CA LEU A 80 3.27 15.57 8.78
C LEU A 80 4.40 15.65 9.82
N ALA A 81 5.50 14.91 9.63
CA ALA A 81 6.68 15.06 10.46
C ALA A 81 7.24 16.48 10.37
N SER A 82 7.85 16.95 11.45
CA SER A 82 8.43 18.29 11.51
C SER A 82 9.82 18.38 10.85
N ASN A 83 10.59 17.28 10.90
CA ASN A 83 11.99 17.28 10.50
C ASN A 83 12.52 15.96 9.92
N LEU A 84 11.68 14.93 9.81
CA LEU A 84 12.10 13.64 9.27
C LEU A 84 11.51 13.38 7.89
N VAL A 85 12.37 12.87 7.02
CA VAL A 85 11.97 12.33 5.71
C VAL A 85 11.35 10.96 5.91
N HIS A 86 10.28 10.68 5.19
CA HIS A 86 9.60 9.39 5.20
C HIS A 86 9.34 8.90 3.79
N GLU A 87 9.15 7.59 3.64
CA GLU A 87 8.70 6.96 2.41
C GLU A 87 7.52 6.02 2.69
N VAL A 88 6.82 5.60 1.66
CA VAL A 88 5.83 4.54 1.75
C VAL A 88 6.12 3.50 0.69
N ILE A 89 6.37 2.28 1.13
CA ILE A 89 6.44 1.09 0.27
C ILE A 89 5.17 0.29 0.46
N VAL A 90 4.56 -0.18 -0.62
CA VAL A 90 3.37 -1.03 -0.60
C VAL A 90 3.75 -2.43 -1.05
N SER A 91 3.53 -3.41 -0.16
CA SER A 91 3.84 -4.83 -0.41
C SER A 91 2.63 -5.70 -0.11
N ARG A 92 2.44 -6.77 -0.91
CA ARG A 92 1.43 -7.77 -0.60
C ARG A 92 1.92 -8.66 0.55
N ILE A 93 1.03 -8.95 1.50
CA ILE A 93 1.28 -9.89 2.60
C ILE A 93 0.23 -11.00 2.62
N THR A 94 0.61 -12.14 3.16
CA THR A 94 -0.31 -13.30 3.35
C THR A 94 -0.75 -13.42 4.80
N ASP A 95 0.07 -12.96 5.74
CA ASP A 95 -0.18 -13.03 7.18
C ASP A 95 0.35 -11.76 7.87
N GLU A 96 -0.46 -11.14 8.71
CA GLU A 96 -0.09 -9.97 9.52
C GLU A 96 0.90 -10.30 10.66
N ASN A 97 1.06 -11.60 10.98
CA ASN A 97 2.06 -12.08 11.93
C ASN A 97 3.39 -12.42 11.26
N GLN A 98 3.48 -12.26 9.95
CA GLN A 98 4.71 -12.52 9.20
C GLN A 98 5.80 -11.53 9.61
N LEU A 99 6.97 -12.06 10.00
CA LEU A 99 8.16 -11.24 10.16
C LEU A 99 8.74 -10.91 8.78
N LEU A 100 9.04 -9.64 8.53
CA LEU A 100 9.81 -9.28 7.35
C LEU A 100 11.31 -9.53 7.60
N PRO A 101 12.05 -9.96 6.56
CA PRO A 101 13.51 -9.98 6.61
C PRO A 101 14.06 -8.60 6.98
N TYR A 102 15.01 -8.54 7.90
CA TYR A 102 15.54 -7.27 8.39
C TYR A 102 17.06 -7.29 8.48
N ASP A 103 17.69 -6.36 7.77
CA ASP A 103 19.12 -6.15 7.83
C ASP A 103 19.47 -5.22 9.00
N GLN A 104 20.01 -5.78 10.06
CA GLN A 104 20.39 -5.03 11.25
C GLN A 104 21.57 -4.08 10.99
N SER A 105 22.44 -4.39 10.03
CA SER A 105 23.59 -3.55 9.71
C SER A 105 23.19 -2.26 9.00
N ARG A 106 22.19 -2.33 8.14
CA ARG A 106 21.58 -1.18 7.45
C ARG A 106 20.42 -0.58 8.21
N ASN A 107 19.94 -1.27 9.24
CA ASN A 107 18.75 -0.92 10.03
C ASN A 107 17.49 -0.75 9.15
N LYS A 108 17.30 -1.64 8.17
CA LYS A 108 16.26 -1.60 7.15
C LYS A 108 15.63 -2.97 6.93
N VAL A 109 14.39 -2.98 6.46
CA VAL A 109 13.80 -4.19 5.89
C VAL A 109 14.63 -4.59 4.67
N ASP A 110 15.03 -5.86 4.63
CA ASP A 110 15.63 -6.43 3.43
C ASP A 110 14.52 -6.74 2.43
N VAL A 111 14.53 -6.01 1.34
CA VAL A 111 13.47 -6.08 0.32
C VAL A 111 13.68 -7.21 -0.68
N GLU A 112 14.78 -7.95 -0.59
CA GLU A 112 15.02 -9.10 -1.44
C GLU A 112 13.97 -10.20 -1.16
N GLY A 113 13.27 -10.62 -2.20
CA GLY A 113 12.18 -11.61 -2.07
C GLY A 113 10.83 -11.05 -1.58
N ILE A 114 10.72 -9.77 -1.26
CA ILE A 114 9.45 -9.11 -0.92
C ILE A 114 8.76 -8.65 -2.20
N GLN A 115 7.48 -8.99 -2.36
CA GLN A 115 6.67 -8.51 -3.48
C GLN A 115 6.28 -7.04 -3.26
N ILE A 116 7.13 -6.12 -3.70
CA ILE A 116 6.83 -4.68 -3.73
C ILE A 116 5.96 -4.39 -4.96
N LEU A 117 4.84 -3.72 -4.76
CA LEU A 117 3.92 -3.31 -5.82
C LEU A 117 4.17 -1.89 -6.28
N GLY A 118 4.69 -1.05 -5.41
CA GLY A 118 5.06 0.32 -5.70
C GLY A 118 5.51 1.05 -4.44
N SER A 119 6.04 2.25 -4.64
CA SER A 119 6.49 3.09 -3.55
C SER A 119 6.32 4.57 -3.88
N VAL A 120 6.20 5.36 -2.84
CA VAL A 120 6.43 6.80 -2.89
C VAL A 120 7.81 7.02 -2.27
N ALA A 121 8.73 7.53 -3.07
CA ALA A 121 10.09 7.84 -2.61
C ALA A 121 10.09 8.86 -1.45
N GLU A 122 11.23 9.07 -0.86
CA GLU A 122 11.42 9.96 0.29
C GLU A 122 10.68 11.30 0.14
N ILE A 123 9.76 11.56 1.05
CA ILE A 123 8.92 12.75 1.11
C ILE A 123 9.44 13.63 2.22
N ASP A 124 9.85 14.84 1.89
CA ASP A 124 10.29 15.84 2.87
C ASP A 124 9.17 16.21 3.85
N PRO A 125 9.52 16.77 5.03
CA PRO A 125 8.55 17.32 5.98
C PRO A 125 7.55 18.28 5.32
N SER A 126 6.27 18.14 5.68
CA SER A 126 5.17 18.95 5.16
C SER A 126 4.90 18.84 3.66
N LYS A 127 5.48 17.84 2.98
CA LYS A 127 5.25 17.55 1.56
C LYS A 127 4.27 16.39 1.39
N SER A 128 3.73 16.33 0.18
CA SER A 128 2.78 15.27 -0.22
C SER A 128 3.17 14.70 -1.56
N ALA A 129 2.82 13.43 -1.75
CA ALA A 129 2.96 12.73 -3.01
C ALA A 129 1.81 11.73 -3.17
N SER A 130 1.69 11.09 -4.33
CA SER A 130 0.65 10.08 -4.55
C SER A 130 1.18 8.89 -5.34
N LEU A 131 0.54 7.74 -5.13
CA LEU A 131 0.81 6.49 -5.82
C LEU A 131 -0.53 5.83 -6.16
N THR A 132 -0.75 5.46 -7.41
CA THR A 132 -1.93 4.68 -7.82
C THR A 132 -1.49 3.27 -8.20
N LEU A 133 -2.15 2.27 -7.62
CA LEU A 133 -1.90 0.85 -7.87
C LEU A 133 -3.21 0.14 -8.20
N GLU A 134 -3.16 -0.79 -9.16
CA GLU A 134 -4.24 -1.76 -9.36
C GLU A 134 -4.08 -2.90 -8.35
N LEU A 135 -4.96 -2.95 -7.36
CA LEU A 135 -4.90 -3.91 -6.27
C LEU A 135 -5.98 -4.99 -6.40
N LYS A 136 -5.58 -6.24 -6.24
CA LYS A 136 -6.47 -7.41 -6.14
C LYS A 136 -6.92 -7.60 -4.69
N PRO A 137 -8.01 -8.36 -4.43
CA PRO A 137 -8.39 -8.69 -3.07
C PRO A 137 -7.23 -9.30 -2.28
N GLY A 138 -7.07 -8.86 -1.02
CA GLY A 138 -6.00 -9.30 -0.14
C GLY A 138 -5.54 -8.24 0.85
N LYS A 139 -4.48 -8.55 1.60
CA LYS A 139 -3.87 -7.64 2.58
C LYS A 139 -2.57 -7.07 2.04
N TYR A 140 -2.36 -5.80 2.33
CA TYR A 140 -1.18 -5.07 1.87
C TYR A 140 -0.57 -4.30 3.03
N LEU A 141 0.73 -4.44 3.19
CA LEU A 141 1.53 -3.70 4.14
C LEU A 141 2.00 -2.39 3.51
N LEU A 142 1.77 -1.29 4.20
CA LEU A 142 2.40 -0.01 3.94
C LEU A 142 3.47 0.19 5.02
N TYR A 143 4.71 0.46 4.64
CA TYR A 143 5.79 0.69 5.59
C TYR A 143 6.82 1.70 5.09
N CYS A 144 7.54 2.31 6.02
CA CYS A 144 8.67 3.18 5.75
C CYS A 144 9.97 2.39 5.95
N ASN A 145 10.85 2.40 4.94
CA ASN A 145 12.14 1.71 4.99
C ASN A 145 13.34 2.67 5.11
N VAL A 146 13.10 3.91 5.53
CA VAL A 146 14.18 4.76 6.04
C VAL A 146 14.78 4.09 7.29
N ALA A 147 16.10 4.15 7.45
CA ALA A 147 16.80 3.39 8.48
C ALA A 147 16.20 3.59 9.88
N GLY A 148 15.84 2.49 10.54
CA GLY A 148 15.25 2.45 11.89
C GLY A 148 13.73 2.67 11.94
N HIS A 149 13.11 3.24 10.90
CA HIS A 149 11.71 3.66 10.95
C HIS A 149 10.73 2.48 11.06
N TYR A 150 10.96 1.41 10.28
CA TYR A 150 10.12 0.21 10.34
C TYR A 150 10.08 -0.38 11.76
N MET A 151 11.25 -0.54 12.37
CA MET A 151 11.37 -1.08 13.73
C MET A 151 10.93 -0.09 14.81
N ALA A 152 10.75 1.19 14.49
CA ALA A 152 10.13 2.19 15.37
C ALA A 152 8.59 2.19 15.27
N GLY A 153 8.00 1.25 14.50
CA GLY A 153 6.56 1.07 14.35
C GLY A 153 5.94 1.79 13.16
N MET A 154 6.75 2.20 12.19
CA MET A 154 6.25 2.93 11.02
C MET A 154 5.75 1.99 9.93
N TRP A 155 4.62 1.34 10.21
CA TRP A 155 3.91 0.46 9.29
C TRP A 155 2.42 0.38 9.61
N THR A 156 1.62 -0.07 8.64
CA THR A 156 0.19 -0.36 8.79
C THR A 156 -0.27 -1.33 7.71
N VAL A 157 -1.44 -1.95 7.92
CA VAL A 157 -2.05 -2.86 6.94
C VAL A 157 -3.34 -2.26 6.42
N ILE A 158 -3.57 -2.39 5.10
CA ILE A 158 -4.83 -2.11 4.43
C ILE A 158 -5.42 -3.41 3.88
N GLU A 159 -6.74 -3.57 3.99
CA GLU A 159 -7.49 -4.67 3.42
C GLU A 159 -8.14 -4.24 2.10
N VAL A 160 -7.96 -5.05 1.06
CA VAL A 160 -8.61 -4.87 -0.25
C VAL A 160 -9.60 -6.01 -0.44
N GLN A 161 -10.89 -5.68 -0.69
CA GLN A 161 -12.03 -6.61 -0.77
C GLN A 161 -12.55 -6.78 -2.19
#